data_f69a2976d7c036163fd8db0dae6e4b66
#
_entry.id   f69a2976d7c036163fd8db0dae6e4b66
#
_cell.length_a   1.000
_cell.length_b   1.000
_cell.length_c   1.000
_cell.angle_alpha   90.00
_cell.angle_beta   90.00
_cell.angle_gamma   90.00
#
_symmetry.space_group_name_H-M   'P 1'
#
loop_
_entity.id
_entity.type
_entity.pdbx_description
1 polymer ?
#
loop_
_entity_poly.entity_id
_entity_poly.type
_entity_poly.pdbx_seq_one_letter_code
_entity_poly.pdbx_strand_id
1 'polypeptide(L)'
;MTMKEIQTEQELKQVLDLCYSILGENNSELYGYSAWKERLQNGLQPLVYAVEDGKIVSAVLGRAENSDSLVIGFVACDENYRRRGITKKLMFYFEDLARKLNFKYITLGSEEDAFYEQCGYNIIFQTHGQNIYQKQL
;
A
#
# COMPACT_ATOMS: atom_id res chain seq x y z
N MET A 1 8.34 -10.75 -13.03
CA MET A 1 7.60 -10.17 -11.88
C MET A 1 6.11 -10.37 -12.07
N THR A 2 5.42 -10.73 -11.00
CA THR A 2 3.96 -10.91 -11.00
C THR A 2 3.34 -10.02 -9.94
N MET A 3 2.30 -9.28 -10.30
CA MET A 3 1.53 -8.46 -9.36
C MET A 3 0.20 -9.14 -9.09
N LYS A 4 -0.21 -9.20 -7.82
CA LYS A 4 -1.39 -9.93 -7.38
C LYS A 4 -2.19 -9.16 -6.34
N GLU A 5 -3.50 -9.43 -6.30
CA GLU A 5 -4.33 -9.07 -5.14
C GLU A 5 -4.21 -10.16 -4.08
N ILE A 6 -4.23 -9.76 -2.81
CA ILE A 6 -4.33 -10.71 -1.70
C ILE A 6 -5.73 -11.32 -1.71
N GLN A 7 -5.82 -12.65 -1.72
CA GLN A 7 -7.10 -13.37 -1.76
C GLN A 7 -7.32 -14.28 -0.56
N THR A 8 -6.25 -14.69 0.14
CA THR A 8 -6.32 -15.63 1.26
C THR A 8 -5.66 -15.07 2.51
N GLU A 9 -6.05 -15.59 3.68
CA GLU A 9 -5.39 -15.23 4.94
C GLU A 9 -3.92 -15.64 4.96
N GLN A 10 -3.56 -16.74 4.29
CA GLN A 10 -2.16 -17.17 4.20
C GLN A 10 -1.33 -16.15 3.43
N GLU A 11 -1.82 -15.67 2.29
CA GLU A 11 -1.15 -14.60 1.54
C GLU A 11 -1.05 -13.33 2.38
N LEU A 12 -2.12 -12.97 3.09
CA LEU A 12 -2.11 -11.80 3.98
C LEU A 12 -1.01 -11.89 5.03
N LYS A 13 -0.87 -13.04 5.69
CA LYS A 13 0.18 -13.25 6.70
C LYS A 13 1.57 -13.07 6.11
N GLN A 14 1.81 -13.65 4.93
CA GLN A 14 3.10 -13.53 4.25
C GLN A 14 3.41 -12.09 3.85
N VAL A 15 2.42 -11.36 3.34
CA VAL A 15 2.57 -9.96 2.98
C VAL A 15 2.81 -9.10 4.23
N LEU A 16 2.07 -9.32 5.31
CA LEU A 16 2.25 -8.58 6.56
C LEU A 16 3.60 -8.87 7.21
N ASP A 17 4.11 -10.11 7.11
CA ASP A 17 5.46 -10.42 7.57
C ASP A 17 6.50 -9.51 6.88
N LEU A 18 6.38 -9.33 5.58
CA LEU A 18 7.24 -8.39 4.85
C LEU A 18 7.05 -6.96 5.36
N CYS A 19 5.81 -6.50 5.44
CA CYS A 19 5.50 -5.14 5.87
C CYS A 19 6.05 -4.84 7.27
N TYR A 20 5.79 -5.72 8.24
CA TYR A 20 6.24 -5.51 9.61
C TYR A 20 7.75 -5.66 9.76
N SER A 21 8.40 -6.47 8.93
CA SER A 21 9.87 -6.58 8.95
C SER A 21 10.56 -5.29 8.50
N ILE A 22 9.91 -4.52 7.62
CA ILE A 22 10.45 -3.28 7.05
C ILE A 22 9.99 -2.05 7.85
N LEU A 23 8.70 -2.00 8.17
CA LEU A 23 8.05 -0.83 8.77
C LEU A 23 7.96 -0.90 10.30
N GLY A 24 8.29 -2.06 10.89
CA GLY A 24 8.14 -2.31 12.31
C GLY A 24 6.81 -2.98 12.65
N GLU A 25 6.79 -3.73 13.75
CA GLU A 25 5.57 -4.37 14.24
C GLU A 25 4.52 -3.32 14.60
N ASN A 26 3.26 -3.62 14.29
CA ASN A 26 2.16 -2.73 14.56
C ASN A 26 0.92 -3.55 14.94
N ASN A 27 0.54 -3.49 16.21
CA ASN A 27 -0.62 -4.17 16.77
C ASN A 27 -1.77 -3.20 17.07
N SER A 28 -1.75 -2.01 16.48
CA SER A 28 -2.81 -1.02 16.68
C SER A 28 -4.14 -1.49 16.12
N GLU A 29 -5.22 -0.89 16.57
CA GLU A 29 -6.56 -1.15 16.04
C GLU A 29 -6.65 -0.84 14.54
N LEU A 30 -5.83 0.09 14.05
CA LEU A 30 -5.87 0.54 12.67
C LEU A 30 -5.02 -0.33 11.73
N TYR A 31 -3.86 -0.79 12.20
CA TYR A 31 -2.86 -1.45 11.34
C TYR A 31 -2.37 -2.81 11.84
N GLY A 32 -2.99 -3.36 12.86
CA GLY A 32 -2.70 -4.73 13.31
C GLY A 32 -3.30 -5.77 12.37
N TYR A 33 -2.91 -7.03 12.57
CA TYR A 33 -3.37 -8.14 11.74
C TYR A 33 -4.89 -8.23 11.63
N SER A 34 -5.60 -8.06 12.75
CA SER A 34 -7.07 -8.15 12.76
C SER A 34 -7.73 -7.10 11.87
N ALA A 35 -7.19 -5.89 11.84
CA ALA A 35 -7.69 -4.83 10.97
C ALA A 35 -7.50 -5.17 9.50
N TRP A 36 -6.34 -5.68 9.12
CA TRP A 36 -6.07 -6.08 7.74
C TRP A 36 -6.90 -7.30 7.32
N LYS A 37 -7.09 -8.24 8.23
CA LYS A 37 -7.96 -9.41 7.98
C LYS A 37 -9.40 -8.99 7.71
N GLU A 38 -9.93 -8.05 8.49
CA GLU A 38 -11.26 -7.51 8.26
C GLU A 38 -11.38 -6.84 6.90
N ARG A 39 -10.37 -6.06 6.51
CA ARG A 39 -10.33 -5.40 5.19
C ARG A 39 -10.25 -6.42 4.04
N LEU A 40 -9.49 -7.49 4.22
CA LEU A 40 -9.46 -8.58 3.25
C LEU A 40 -10.84 -9.21 3.09
N GLN A 41 -11.52 -9.47 4.20
CA GLN A 41 -12.83 -10.13 4.20
C GLN A 41 -13.93 -9.26 3.59
N ASN A 42 -13.91 -7.95 3.85
CA ASN A 42 -14.95 -7.07 3.32
C ASN A 42 -14.73 -6.70 1.83
N GLY A 43 -13.51 -6.83 1.33
CA GLY A 43 -13.21 -6.61 -0.08
C GLY A 43 -13.38 -5.19 -0.60
N LEU A 44 -13.40 -4.19 0.29
CA LEU A 44 -13.70 -2.80 -0.08
C LEU A 44 -12.48 -2.00 -0.49
N GLN A 45 -11.27 -2.49 -0.25
CA GLN A 45 -10.04 -1.76 -0.60
C GLN A 45 -9.03 -2.65 -1.31
N PRO A 46 -8.15 -2.06 -2.16
CA PRO A 46 -7.09 -2.81 -2.79
C PRO A 46 -6.01 -3.20 -1.77
N LEU A 47 -5.61 -4.46 -1.82
CA LEU A 47 -4.53 -5.03 -1.03
C LEU A 47 -3.68 -5.83 -2.01
N VAL A 48 -2.50 -5.32 -2.38
CA VAL A 48 -1.74 -5.88 -3.49
C VAL A 48 -0.29 -6.16 -3.11
N TYR A 49 0.32 -7.10 -3.83
CA TYR A 49 1.72 -7.44 -3.64
C TYR A 49 2.38 -7.87 -4.95
N ALA A 50 3.70 -7.84 -4.97
CA ALA A 50 4.49 -8.28 -6.11
C ALA A 50 5.37 -9.45 -5.71
N VAL A 51 5.50 -10.40 -6.64
CA VAL A 51 6.36 -11.59 -6.51
C VAL A 51 7.48 -11.50 -7.55
N GLU A 52 8.70 -11.72 -7.11
CA GLU A 52 9.89 -11.81 -7.95
C GLU A 52 10.76 -12.94 -7.40
N ASP A 53 11.36 -13.73 -8.27
CA ASP A 53 12.21 -14.86 -7.86
C ASP A 53 11.52 -15.83 -6.88
N GLY A 54 10.20 -16.01 -7.05
CA GLY A 54 9.41 -16.93 -6.22
C GLY A 54 9.10 -16.42 -4.82
N LYS A 55 9.38 -15.14 -4.50
CA LYS A 55 9.08 -14.59 -3.17
C LYS A 55 8.35 -13.25 -3.27
N ILE A 56 7.65 -12.91 -2.19
CA ILE A 56 6.97 -11.62 -2.05
C ILE A 56 8.02 -10.56 -1.75
N VAL A 57 8.09 -9.53 -2.62
CA VAL A 57 9.14 -8.51 -2.55
C VAL A 57 8.62 -7.09 -2.33
N SER A 58 7.35 -6.86 -2.55
CA SER A 58 6.75 -5.53 -2.36
C SER A 58 5.27 -5.66 -2.07
N ALA A 59 4.71 -4.68 -1.37
CA ALA A 59 3.29 -4.64 -1.03
C ALA A 59 2.79 -3.21 -0.92
N VAL A 60 1.53 -3.01 -1.30
CA VAL A 60 0.80 -1.75 -1.10
C VAL A 60 -0.58 -2.11 -0.56
N LEU A 61 -0.88 -1.64 0.64
CA LEU A 61 -2.12 -1.97 1.34
C LEU A 61 -2.95 -0.72 1.60
N GLY A 62 -4.19 -0.73 1.13
CA GLY A 62 -5.12 0.39 1.24
C GLY A 62 -6.12 0.26 2.37
N ARG A 63 -6.52 1.40 2.88
CA ARG A 63 -7.55 1.54 3.93
C ARG A 63 -8.56 2.58 3.48
N ALA A 64 -9.83 2.18 3.34
CA ALA A 64 -10.89 3.12 3.01
C ALA A 64 -11.13 4.08 4.17
N GLU A 65 -11.03 5.38 3.91
CA GLU A 65 -11.40 6.42 4.88
C GLU A 65 -12.90 6.70 4.79
N ASN A 66 -13.40 6.76 3.57
CA ASN A 66 -14.82 6.87 3.25
C ASN A 66 -15.02 6.36 1.81
N SER A 67 -16.20 6.53 1.23
CA SER A 67 -16.51 6.02 -0.11
C SER A 67 -15.66 6.63 -1.24
N ASP A 68 -15.11 7.82 -1.05
CA ASP A 68 -14.33 8.53 -2.06
C ASP A 68 -12.81 8.49 -1.82
N SER A 69 -12.37 8.33 -0.57
CA SER A 69 -10.99 8.53 -0.15
C SER A 69 -10.37 7.24 0.37
N LEU A 70 -9.26 6.86 -0.22
CA LEU A 70 -8.47 5.71 0.15
C LEU A 70 -7.14 6.19 0.74
N VAL A 71 -6.77 5.64 1.89
CA VAL A 71 -5.46 5.91 2.50
C VAL A 71 -4.56 4.71 2.25
N ILE A 72 -3.34 4.95 1.82
CA ILE A 72 -2.33 3.89 1.77
C ILE A 72 -1.75 3.75 3.17
N GLY A 73 -2.00 2.60 3.81
CA GLY A 73 -1.51 2.31 5.14
C GLY A 73 -0.07 1.79 5.13
N PHE A 74 0.24 0.89 4.21
CA PHE A 74 1.57 0.30 4.08
C PHE A 74 2.05 0.34 2.63
N VAL A 75 3.30 0.80 2.45
CA VAL A 75 4.09 0.59 1.23
C VAL A 75 5.39 -0.03 1.68
N ALA A 76 5.71 -1.22 1.21
CA ALA A 76 6.92 -1.93 1.61
C ALA A 76 7.63 -2.51 0.39
N CYS A 77 8.95 -2.52 0.43
CA CYS A 77 9.79 -3.15 -0.58
C CYS A 77 10.98 -3.81 0.10
N ASP A 78 11.21 -5.08 -0.20
CA ASP A 78 12.41 -5.81 0.24
C ASP A 78 13.65 -5.03 -0.22
N GLU A 79 14.60 -4.79 0.68
CA GLU A 79 15.77 -3.95 0.40
C GLU A 79 16.62 -4.48 -0.76
N ASN A 80 16.64 -5.80 -0.99
CA ASN A 80 17.39 -6.42 -2.08
C ASN A 80 16.71 -6.23 -3.45
N TYR A 81 15.50 -5.70 -3.48
CA TYR A 81 14.70 -5.49 -4.69
C TYR A 81 14.37 -4.03 -4.96
N ARG A 82 14.94 -3.13 -4.18
CA ARG A 82 14.76 -1.68 -4.36
C ARG A 82 15.46 -1.20 -5.64
N ARG A 83 15.01 -0.04 -6.15
CA ARG A 83 15.56 0.64 -7.34
C ARG A 83 15.40 -0.15 -8.63
N ARG A 84 14.45 -1.08 -8.68
CA ARG A 84 14.11 -1.86 -9.88
C ARG A 84 12.79 -1.44 -10.52
N GLY A 85 12.11 -0.44 -9.94
CA GLY A 85 10.80 0.02 -10.41
C GLY A 85 9.64 -0.90 -10.03
N ILE A 86 9.86 -1.89 -9.17
CA ILE A 86 8.82 -2.86 -8.77
C ILE A 86 7.69 -2.16 -8.01
N THR A 87 8.04 -1.41 -6.96
CA THR A 87 7.02 -0.73 -6.13
C THR A 87 6.28 0.33 -6.93
N LYS A 88 6.94 1.03 -7.85
CA LYS A 88 6.28 2.00 -8.73
C LYS A 88 5.23 1.34 -9.61
N LYS A 89 5.56 0.20 -10.22
CA LYS A 89 4.59 -0.57 -11.01
C LYS A 89 3.45 -1.08 -10.15
N LEU A 90 3.76 -1.52 -8.92
CA LEU A 90 2.75 -1.98 -7.98
C LEU A 90 1.81 -0.85 -7.55
N MET A 91 2.33 0.37 -7.38
CA MET A 91 1.52 1.55 -7.10
C MET A 91 0.49 1.79 -8.22
N PHE A 92 0.90 1.71 -9.48
CA PHE A 92 -0.03 1.88 -10.61
C PHE A 92 -1.07 0.75 -10.66
N TYR A 93 -0.68 -0.47 -10.38
CA TYR A 93 -1.61 -1.60 -10.26
C TYR A 93 -2.64 -1.38 -9.14
N PHE A 94 -2.18 -0.91 -7.99
CA PHE A 94 -3.03 -0.53 -6.86
C PHE A 94 -4.03 0.56 -7.25
N GLU A 95 -3.57 1.59 -7.96
CA GLU A 95 -4.41 2.71 -8.39
C GLU A 95 -5.50 2.26 -9.36
N ASP A 96 -5.17 1.35 -10.28
CA ASP A 96 -6.15 0.81 -11.21
C ASP A 96 -7.28 0.06 -10.48
N LEU A 97 -6.92 -0.70 -9.45
CA LEU A 97 -7.92 -1.38 -8.61
C LEU A 97 -8.74 -0.37 -7.79
N ALA A 98 -8.10 0.68 -7.28
CA ALA A 98 -8.80 1.74 -6.57
C ALA A 98 -9.83 2.44 -7.47
N ARG A 99 -9.50 2.68 -8.73
CA ARG A 99 -10.46 3.22 -9.71
C ARG A 99 -11.64 2.29 -9.94
N LYS A 100 -11.39 0.99 -10.06
CA LYS A 100 -12.45 -0.01 -10.23
C LYS A 100 -13.39 -0.07 -9.01
N LEU A 101 -12.88 0.25 -7.83
CA LEU A 101 -13.65 0.33 -6.60
C LEU A 101 -14.31 1.70 -6.39
N ASN A 102 -14.18 2.60 -7.37
CA ASN A 102 -14.78 3.93 -7.39
C ASN A 102 -14.21 4.94 -6.38
N PHE A 103 -12.98 4.72 -5.91
CA PHE A 103 -12.28 5.73 -5.13
C PHE A 103 -11.87 6.90 -6.03
N LYS A 104 -11.95 8.11 -5.50
CA LYS A 104 -11.59 9.35 -6.22
C LYS A 104 -10.23 9.89 -5.82
N TYR A 105 -9.77 9.58 -4.61
CA TYR A 105 -8.54 10.11 -4.06
C TYR A 105 -7.76 9.04 -3.34
N ILE A 106 -6.42 9.12 -3.44
CA ILE A 106 -5.50 8.35 -2.61
C ILE A 106 -4.66 9.33 -1.80
N THR A 107 -4.54 9.09 -0.50
CA THR A 107 -3.76 9.90 0.43
C THR A 107 -2.78 9.03 1.19
N LEU A 108 -1.59 9.53 1.47
CA LEU A 108 -0.61 8.85 2.30
C LEU A 108 0.33 9.85 2.97
N GLY A 109 0.94 9.44 4.09
CA GLY A 109 1.99 10.20 4.76
C GLY A 109 3.34 9.55 4.55
N SER A 110 4.37 10.33 4.23
CA SER A 110 5.72 9.80 4.03
C SER A 110 6.78 10.88 4.15
N GLU A 111 8.01 10.44 4.42
CA GLU A 111 9.22 11.26 4.32
C GLU A 111 9.93 11.10 2.96
N GLU A 112 9.47 10.17 2.11
CA GLU A 112 10.11 9.84 0.82
C GLU A 112 9.51 10.65 -0.33
N ASP A 113 9.93 11.90 -0.47
CA ASP A 113 9.34 12.86 -1.41
C ASP A 113 9.48 12.45 -2.88
N ALA A 114 10.69 12.11 -3.32
CA ALA A 114 10.96 11.88 -4.73
C ALA A 114 10.17 10.73 -5.32
N PHE A 115 9.98 9.65 -4.55
CA PHE A 115 9.26 8.48 -5.02
C PHE A 115 7.79 8.79 -5.33
N TYR A 116 7.09 9.44 -4.38
CA TYR A 116 5.66 9.71 -4.55
C TYR A 116 5.38 10.80 -5.58
N GLU A 117 6.26 11.80 -5.69
CA GLU A 117 6.17 12.78 -6.76
C GLU A 117 6.30 12.15 -8.13
N GLN A 118 7.22 11.18 -8.30
CA GLN A 118 7.36 10.44 -9.55
C GLN A 118 6.13 9.58 -9.87
N CYS A 119 5.38 9.17 -8.85
CA CYS A 119 4.11 8.45 -9.03
C CYS A 119 2.93 9.38 -9.30
N GLY A 120 3.15 10.70 -9.32
CA GLY A 120 2.10 11.68 -9.62
C GLY A 120 1.35 12.20 -8.40
N TYR A 121 1.89 12.01 -7.20
CA TYR A 121 1.31 12.51 -5.96
C TYR A 121 1.79 13.93 -5.68
N ASN A 122 0.92 14.73 -5.07
CA ASN A 122 1.22 16.11 -4.68
C ASN A 122 1.14 16.26 -3.17
N ILE A 123 2.03 17.05 -2.59
CA ILE A 123 1.98 17.39 -1.18
C ILE A 123 0.81 18.33 -0.92
N ILE A 124 -0.10 17.96 -0.02
CA ILE A 124 -1.24 18.79 0.36
C ILE A 124 -1.03 19.49 1.69
N PHE A 125 -0.27 18.90 2.61
CA PHE A 125 0.17 19.57 3.83
C PHE A 125 1.29 18.77 4.51
N GLN A 126 1.90 19.36 5.56
CA GLN A 126 2.96 18.74 6.33
C GLN A 126 2.56 18.66 7.81
N THR A 127 2.89 17.57 8.47
CA THR A 127 2.61 17.38 9.88
C THR A 127 3.57 16.35 10.48
N HIS A 128 4.07 16.62 11.69
CA HIS A 128 4.92 15.68 12.45
C HIS A 128 6.10 15.13 11.65
N GLY A 129 6.75 15.99 10.86
CA GLY A 129 7.92 15.59 10.06
C GLY A 129 7.61 14.81 8.81
N GLN A 130 6.34 14.63 8.48
CA GLN A 130 5.92 13.94 7.25
C GLN A 130 5.26 14.90 6.28
N ASN A 131 5.40 14.61 4.99
CA ASN A 131 4.57 15.18 3.95
C ASN A 131 3.33 14.31 3.75
N ILE A 132 2.19 14.95 3.63
CA ILE A 132 0.95 14.25 3.28
C ILE A 132 0.72 14.45 1.79
N TYR A 133 0.69 13.34 1.08
CA TYR A 133 0.54 13.28 -0.37
C TYR A 133 -0.87 12.90 -0.75
N GLN A 134 -1.33 13.44 -1.86
CA GLN A 134 -2.61 13.07 -2.44
C GLN A 134 -2.51 12.96 -3.95
N LYS A 135 -3.23 11.98 -4.51
CA LYS A 135 -3.43 11.85 -5.94
C LYS A 135 -4.91 11.73 -6.22
N GLN A 136 -5.38 12.51 -7.17
CA GLN A 136 -6.75 12.39 -7.69
C GLN A 136 -6.75 11.30 -8.76
N LEU A 137 -7.64 10.35 -8.65
CA LEU A 137 -7.80 9.24 -9.59
C LEU A 137 -8.78 9.58 -10.78
#